data_7ac6d87b1d03601618dfe1f30d2d7fda
#
_entry.id   7ac6d87b1d03601618dfe1f30d2d7fda
#
_cell.length_a   1.000
_cell.length_b   1.000
_cell.length_c   1.000
_cell.angle_alpha   90.00
_cell.angle_beta   90.00
_cell.angle_gamma   90.00
#
_symmetry.space_group_name_H-M   'P 1'
#
loop_
_entity.id
_entity.type
_entity.pdbx_description
1 polymer ?
#
loop_
_entity_poly.entity_id
_entity_poly.type
_entity_poly.pdbx_seq_one_letter_code
_entity_poly.pdbx_strand_id
1 'polypeptide(L)'
;MNWSYVLEGNIEKFPNKEAVVFGERRITYRQLGARVDALAKGLKDLGIKRGDVVAILLLNCPEYIEVTFAVNKIGAVWLPLNYRLAGEELAYILDHSESKMLISEGEFDPVIKGVQNKLPNVKTYLAVGKEIPSGWESYDRLVEANKGAKVPHELVELDDLHRLMYTSGTTAHPKGVMLTYGNLYWKNIGHILMFNMTAEDKTLVHGPLYHVGGMDLPATGTLYVGGSLVLLRRFEPIPVLQAIHKERPTNSWFAPTMANMIFQEPTLKQYDVSSIRFIIDGGEKMPIPLIKKMQENFPNAWFADAYGLTETVSGDTFLEKEKMIEKIGSVGKPVVQLRVRIVDDHGRDVPPNTLGEIVLRGPKVFKGYWKNPQATAEAIKNGWFHTGDLGTMDEEGYLYIVDRKKDVIISGGENIASLEVERVIYELPEVLETAVVGIPHPKWQEIPKAFVVVKKGQQLTAEAIVVHCTTKLAKFKVPKEVEFIDALPRNPSGKVLKRQLRERHKGDTPL
;
A
#
# COMPACT_ATOMS: atom_id res chain seq x y z
N MET A 1 -8.56 5.91 -21.36
CA MET A 1 -9.17 7.08 -20.66
C MET A 1 -8.10 7.68 -19.77
N ASN A 2 -7.73 8.94 -19.99
CA ASN A 2 -6.74 9.65 -19.19
C ASN A 2 -7.26 9.91 -17.77
N TRP A 3 -6.41 9.81 -16.74
CA TRP A 3 -6.81 10.08 -15.37
C TRP A 3 -7.34 11.50 -15.15
N SER A 4 -6.77 12.49 -15.85
CA SER A 4 -7.23 13.88 -15.78
C SER A 4 -8.64 14.10 -16.35
N TYR A 5 -9.12 13.22 -17.23
CA TYR A 5 -10.50 13.26 -17.73
C TYR A 5 -11.54 13.12 -16.62
N VAL A 6 -11.21 12.31 -15.60
CA VAL A 6 -12.06 12.17 -14.40
C VAL A 6 -12.18 13.49 -13.65
N LEU A 7 -11.07 14.23 -13.51
CA LEU A 7 -11.08 15.55 -12.89
C LEU A 7 -11.91 16.55 -13.70
N GLU A 8 -11.79 16.56 -15.02
CA GLU A 8 -12.57 17.45 -15.90
C GLU A 8 -14.08 17.21 -15.74
N GLY A 9 -14.52 15.95 -15.75
CA GLY A 9 -15.91 15.60 -15.50
C GLY A 9 -16.44 16.02 -14.14
N ASN A 10 -15.57 15.95 -13.12
CA ASN A 10 -15.93 16.41 -11.77
C ASN A 10 -15.98 17.93 -11.64
N ILE A 11 -15.13 18.66 -12.39
CA ILE A 11 -15.21 20.12 -12.47
C ILE A 11 -16.53 20.57 -13.09
N GLU A 12 -16.99 19.87 -14.13
CA GLU A 12 -18.28 20.18 -14.78
C GLU A 12 -19.46 19.92 -13.83
N LYS A 13 -19.45 18.77 -13.14
CA LYS A 13 -20.57 18.35 -12.27
C LYS A 13 -20.58 19.06 -10.93
N PHE A 14 -19.40 19.25 -10.31
CA PHE A 14 -19.24 19.67 -8.93
C PHE A 14 -18.22 20.80 -8.74
N PRO A 15 -18.25 21.90 -9.53
CA PRO A 15 -17.18 22.90 -9.57
C PRO A 15 -16.80 23.51 -8.21
N ASN A 16 -17.79 23.71 -7.35
CA ASN A 16 -17.62 24.39 -6.07
C ASN A 16 -17.51 23.41 -4.88
N LYS A 17 -17.61 22.10 -5.13
CA LYS A 17 -17.43 21.09 -4.11
C LYS A 17 -15.96 20.98 -3.73
N GLU A 18 -15.68 20.77 -2.43
CA GLU A 18 -14.34 20.47 -1.94
C GLU A 18 -13.84 19.15 -2.53
N ALA A 19 -12.75 19.20 -3.27
CA ALA A 19 -12.04 18.02 -3.77
C ALA A 19 -11.00 17.53 -2.76
N VAL A 20 -10.29 18.50 -2.12
CA VAL A 20 -9.21 18.21 -1.18
C VAL A 20 -9.29 19.16 0.01
N VAL A 21 -9.23 18.57 1.20
CA VAL A 21 -9.12 19.27 2.50
C VAL A 21 -7.77 18.90 3.11
N PHE A 22 -6.99 19.92 3.52
CA PHE A 22 -5.68 19.75 4.16
C PHE A 22 -5.48 20.82 5.23
N GLY A 23 -5.69 20.45 6.48
CA GLY A 23 -5.77 21.41 7.57
C GLY A 23 -6.88 22.43 7.32
N GLU A 24 -6.54 23.73 7.25
CA GLU A 24 -7.50 24.80 6.94
C GLU A 24 -7.61 25.10 5.43
N ARG A 25 -6.79 24.46 4.58
CA ARG A 25 -6.88 24.61 3.12
C ARG A 25 -8.05 23.79 2.60
N ARG A 26 -9.01 24.46 1.93
CA ARG A 26 -10.18 23.87 1.27
C ARG A 26 -10.05 24.13 -0.22
N ILE A 27 -9.85 23.10 -1.02
CA ILE A 27 -9.60 23.21 -2.46
C ILE A 27 -10.79 22.61 -3.20
N THR A 28 -11.53 23.43 -3.93
CA THR A 28 -12.66 22.97 -4.75
C THR A 28 -12.17 22.27 -6.02
N TYR A 29 -13.05 21.49 -6.67
CA TYR A 29 -12.73 20.86 -7.95
C TYR A 29 -12.30 21.90 -9.02
N ARG A 30 -12.94 23.06 -9.05
CA ARG A 30 -12.56 24.17 -9.94
C ARG A 30 -11.16 24.68 -9.67
N GLN A 31 -10.82 24.87 -8.39
CA GLN A 31 -9.49 25.34 -7.98
C GLN A 31 -8.43 24.28 -8.26
N LEU A 32 -8.71 23.02 -7.96
CA LEU A 32 -7.81 21.90 -8.27
C LEU A 32 -7.53 21.83 -9.77
N GLY A 33 -8.58 21.89 -10.61
CA GLY A 33 -8.43 21.87 -12.06
C GLY A 33 -7.62 23.04 -12.61
N ALA A 34 -7.83 24.25 -12.08
CA ALA A 34 -7.06 25.42 -12.50
C ALA A 34 -5.56 25.28 -12.17
N ARG A 35 -5.22 24.72 -11.01
CA ARG A 35 -3.84 24.47 -10.61
C ARG A 35 -3.21 23.33 -11.40
N VAL A 36 -3.98 22.27 -11.70
CA VAL A 36 -3.57 21.16 -12.57
C VAL A 36 -3.27 21.64 -13.98
N ASP A 37 -4.10 22.51 -14.58
CA ASP A 37 -3.88 23.10 -15.89
C ASP A 37 -2.59 23.95 -15.92
N ALA A 38 -2.41 24.81 -14.91
CA ALA A 38 -1.23 25.64 -14.77
C ALA A 38 0.06 24.82 -14.63
N LEU A 39 0.02 23.79 -13.78
CA LEU A 39 1.14 22.86 -13.59
C LEU A 39 1.44 22.08 -14.88
N ALA A 40 0.42 21.54 -15.54
CA ALA A 40 0.57 20.80 -16.80
C ALA A 40 1.22 21.66 -17.89
N LYS A 41 0.83 22.95 -18.00
CA LYS A 41 1.49 23.91 -18.90
C LYS A 41 2.96 24.09 -18.52
N GLY A 42 3.25 24.35 -17.23
CA GLY A 42 4.61 24.52 -16.75
C GLY A 42 5.50 23.30 -17.00
N LEU A 43 4.99 22.08 -16.79
CA LEU A 43 5.71 20.85 -17.08
C LEU A 43 6.05 20.73 -18.57
N LYS A 44 5.11 21.07 -19.47
CA LYS A 44 5.36 21.10 -20.93
C LYS A 44 6.43 22.12 -21.29
N ASP A 45 6.39 23.31 -20.69
CA ASP A 45 7.38 24.37 -20.92
C ASP A 45 8.78 23.98 -20.44
N LEU A 46 8.87 23.17 -19.37
CA LEU A 46 10.11 22.56 -18.87
C LEU A 46 10.54 21.33 -19.68
N GLY A 47 9.86 21.01 -20.78
CA GLY A 47 10.24 19.99 -21.74
C GLY A 47 9.75 18.56 -21.44
N ILE A 48 8.85 18.38 -20.49
CA ILE A 48 8.25 17.07 -20.20
C ILE A 48 7.24 16.72 -21.32
N LYS A 49 7.35 15.49 -21.83
CA LYS A 49 6.59 14.96 -22.96
C LYS A 49 5.84 13.69 -22.56
N ARG A 50 4.91 13.28 -23.44
CA ARG A 50 4.24 11.97 -23.32
C ARG A 50 5.26 10.84 -23.15
N GLY A 51 5.02 9.98 -22.16
CA GLY A 51 5.85 8.84 -21.82
C GLY A 51 7.05 9.15 -20.92
N ASP A 52 7.43 10.42 -20.72
CA ASP A 52 8.48 10.80 -19.79
C ASP A 52 8.08 10.46 -18.35
N VAL A 53 9.05 10.02 -17.55
CA VAL A 53 8.83 9.70 -16.13
C VAL A 53 9.12 10.93 -15.27
N VAL A 54 8.13 11.32 -14.46
CA VAL A 54 8.22 12.38 -13.45
C VAL A 54 8.13 11.76 -12.07
N ALA A 55 9.21 11.84 -11.31
CA ALA A 55 9.29 11.30 -9.96
C ALA A 55 8.73 12.28 -8.93
N ILE A 56 8.07 11.75 -7.89
CA ILE A 56 7.41 12.50 -6.83
C ILE A 56 7.96 12.03 -5.48
N LEU A 57 8.65 12.90 -4.76
CA LEU A 57 9.19 12.67 -3.42
C LEU A 57 8.59 13.69 -2.45
N LEU A 58 7.34 13.47 -2.09
CA LEU A 58 6.55 14.37 -1.25
C LEU A 58 5.91 13.60 -0.08
N LEU A 59 5.72 14.28 1.02
CA LEU A 59 4.74 13.85 2.01
C LEU A 59 3.33 14.11 1.50
N ASN A 60 2.31 13.60 2.22
CA ASN A 60 0.94 13.88 1.83
C ASN A 60 0.65 15.38 1.86
N CYS A 61 0.25 15.91 0.72
CA CYS A 61 -0.12 17.31 0.54
C CYS A 61 -1.04 17.44 -0.70
N PRO A 62 -1.76 18.55 -0.85
CA PRO A 62 -2.58 18.80 -2.03
C PRO A 62 -1.78 18.78 -3.34
N GLU A 63 -0.56 19.26 -3.31
CA GLU A 63 0.36 19.31 -4.44
C GLU A 63 0.66 17.91 -4.99
N TYR A 64 0.65 16.87 -4.11
CA TYR A 64 0.77 15.48 -4.55
C TYR A 64 -0.36 15.10 -5.51
N ILE A 65 -1.60 15.44 -5.17
CA ILE A 65 -2.78 15.19 -6.00
C ILE A 65 -2.72 16.00 -7.30
N GLU A 66 -2.34 17.29 -7.21
CA GLU A 66 -2.16 18.15 -8.38
C GLU A 66 -1.16 17.57 -9.37
N VAL A 67 -0.01 17.09 -8.89
CA VAL A 67 1.05 16.49 -9.71
C VAL A 67 0.57 15.23 -10.41
N THR A 68 -0.15 14.32 -9.74
CA THR A 68 -0.63 13.09 -10.38
C THR A 68 -1.56 13.37 -11.54
N PHE A 69 -2.46 14.35 -11.40
CA PHE A 69 -3.34 14.77 -12.49
C PHE A 69 -2.58 15.52 -13.61
N ALA A 70 -1.69 16.45 -13.25
CA ALA A 70 -0.99 17.27 -14.24
C ALA A 70 -0.03 16.43 -15.11
N VAL A 71 0.71 15.50 -14.50
CA VAL A 71 1.62 14.59 -15.22
C VAL A 71 0.83 13.70 -16.19
N ASN A 72 -0.26 13.09 -15.72
CA ASN A 72 -1.09 12.29 -16.62
C ASN A 72 -1.84 13.13 -17.65
N LYS A 73 -2.20 14.37 -17.35
CA LYS A 73 -2.86 15.26 -18.33
C LYS A 73 -2.05 15.44 -19.60
N ILE A 74 -0.72 15.50 -19.48
CA ILE A 74 0.21 15.60 -20.61
C ILE A 74 0.72 14.23 -21.11
N GLY A 75 0.09 13.13 -20.68
CA GLY A 75 0.46 11.76 -21.09
C GLY A 75 1.79 11.28 -20.55
N ALA A 76 2.39 11.98 -19.58
CA ALA A 76 3.58 11.54 -18.87
C ALA A 76 3.25 10.52 -17.77
N VAL A 77 4.27 9.83 -17.28
CA VAL A 77 4.19 8.74 -16.30
C VAL A 77 4.68 9.24 -14.95
N TRP A 78 3.87 9.20 -13.91
CA TRP A 78 4.33 9.58 -12.59
C TRP A 78 4.95 8.37 -11.85
N LEU A 79 5.94 8.68 -11.01
CA LEU A 79 6.68 7.70 -10.21
C LEU A 79 6.66 8.13 -8.75
N PRO A 80 5.81 7.53 -7.90
CA PRO A 80 5.82 7.80 -6.46
C PRO A 80 7.08 7.23 -5.83
N LEU A 81 7.79 8.04 -5.05
CA LEU A 81 8.94 7.63 -4.28
C LEU A 81 8.61 7.58 -2.79
N ASN A 82 9.05 6.52 -2.15
CA ASN A 82 8.94 6.43 -0.71
C ASN A 82 9.97 7.35 -0.05
N TYR A 83 9.51 8.37 0.66
CA TYR A 83 10.34 9.39 1.32
C TYR A 83 11.24 8.87 2.47
N ARG A 84 11.08 7.58 2.83
CA ARG A 84 11.91 6.93 3.86
C ARG A 84 13.10 6.18 3.27
N LEU A 85 13.23 6.15 1.95
CA LEU A 85 14.35 5.49 1.26
C LEU A 85 15.65 6.26 1.49
N ALA A 86 16.74 5.50 1.56
CA ALA A 86 18.08 6.08 1.59
C ALA A 86 18.49 6.62 0.20
N GLY A 87 19.48 7.51 0.16
CA GLY A 87 19.93 8.15 -1.08
C GLY A 87 20.28 7.16 -2.18
N GLU A 88 21.01 6.09 -1.87
CA GLU A 88 21.40 5.06 -2.86
C GLU A 88 20.17 4.32 -3.44
N GLU A 89 19.17 4.05 -2.63
CA GLU A 89 17.93 3.43 -3.09
C GLU A 89 17.14 4.38 -4.02
N LEU A 90 17.08 5.66 -3.67
CA LEU A 90 16.49 6.70 -4.51
C LEU A 90 17.26 6.85 -5.83
N ALA A 91 18.61 6.85 -5.78
CA ALA A 91 19.44 6.94 -6.96
C ALA A 91 19.18 5.79 -7.93
N TYR A 92 19.14 4.56 -7.41
CA TYR A 92 18.82 3.40 -8.22
C TYR A 92 17.46 3.53 -8.92
N ILE A 93 16.41 3.92 -8.17
CA ILE A 93 15.06 4.01 -8.70
C ILE A 93 14.97 5.12 -9.77
N LEU A 94 15.54 6.30 -9.50
CA LEU A 94 15.51 7.45 -10.41
C LEU A 94 16.28 7.19 -11.71
N ASP A 95 17.42 6.53 -11.63
CA ASP A 95 18.22 6.16 -12.80
C ASP A 95 17.57 5.03 -13.60
N HIS A 96 17.19 3.92 -12.93
CA HIS A 96 16.56 2.77 -13.58
C HIS A 96 15.23 3.12 -14.25
N SER A 97 14.43 4.02 -13.66
CA SER A 97 13.18 4.52 -14.25
C SER A 97 13.39 5.53 -15.38
N GLU A 98 14.62 6.04 -15.58
CA GLU A 98 14.93 7.12 -16.53
C GLU A 98 14.15 8.41 -16.26
N SER A 99 13.91 8.70 -14.97
CA SER A 99 13.18 9.89 -14.54
C SER A 99 13.77 11.17 -15.13
N LYS A 100 12.95 11.98 -15.79
CA LYS A 100 13.38 13.26 -16.39
C LYS A 100 13.30 14.43 -15.45
N MET A 101 12.40 14.35 -14.47
CA MET A 101 12.16 15.38 -13.48
C MET A 101 11.94 14.74 -12.10
N LEU A 102 12.38 15.43 -11.07
CA LEU A 102 12.04 15.13 -9.68
C LEU A 102 11.28 16.30 -9.08
N ILE A 103 10.07 16.04 -8.59
CA ILE A 103 9.27 16.98 -7.79
C ILE A 103 9.40 16.57 -6.34
N SER A 104 9.94 17.46 -5.49
CA SER A 104 10.25 17.12 -4.10
C SER A 104 10.04 18.30 -3.16
N GLU A 105 9.97 18.02 -1.88
CA GLU A 105 10.04 19.05 -0.84
C GLU A 105 11.51 19.35 -0.47
N GLY A 106 11.76 20.62 -0.05
CA GLY A 106 13.10 21.06 0.31
C GLY A 106 13.76 20.26 1.43
N GLU A 107 12.95 19.66 2.32
CA GLU A 107 13.45 18.81 3.41
C GLU A 107 14.22 17.56 2.92
N PHE A 108 13.99 17.11 1.69
CA PHE A 108 14.69 15.96 1.08
C PHE A 108 15.92 16.36 0.27
N ASP A 109 16.20 17.67 0.10
CA ASP A 109 17.37 18.17 -0.65
C ASP A 109 18.71 17.55 -0.20
N PRO A 110 19.01 17.43 1.11
CA PRO A 110 20.29 16.85 1.53
C PRO A 110 20.50 15.41 1.03
N VAL A 111 19.43 14.60 1.02
CA VAL A 111 19.50 13.21 0.55
C VAL A 111 19.69 13.17 -0.97
N ILE A 112 18.97 14.05 -1.71
CA ILE A 112 19.08 14.12 -3.18
C ILE A 112 20.43 14.67 -3.61
N LYS A 113 20.94 15.74 -2.96
CA LYS A 113 22.28 16.28 -3.25
C LYS A 113 23.39 15.23 -3.06
N GLY A 114 23.27 14.37 -2.06
CA GLY A 114 24.23 13.32 -1.78
C GLY A 114 24.40 12.31 -2.93
N VAL A 115 23.40 12.20 -3.82
CA VAL A 115 23.38 11.25 -4.93
C VAL A 115 23.15 11.89 -6.30
N GLN A 116 23.08 13.22 -6.38
CA GLN A 116 22.73 13.95 -7.60
C GLN A 116 23.65 13.63 -8.78
N ASN A 117 24.91 13.37 -8.54
CA ASN A 117 25.90 12.96 -9.55
C ASN A 117 25.59 11.59 -10.18
N LYS A 118 24.72 10.79 -9.56
CA LYS A 118 24.24 9.47 -10.05
C LYS A 118 22.92 9.57 -10.80
N LEU A 119 22.41 10.78 -11.03
CA LEU A 119 21.10 11.03 -11.65
C LEU A 119 21.22 11.71 -13.02
N PRO A 120 21.90 11.10 -14.03
CA PRO A 120 22.18 11.75 -15.30
C PRO A 120 20.93 12.07 -16.12
N ASN A 121 19.84 11.37 -15.88
CA ASN A 121 18.57 11.54 -16.59
C ASN A 121 17.69 12.64 -16.02
N VAL A 122 17.81 12.96 -14.72
CA VAL A 122 17.03 14.01 -14.04
C VAL A 122 17.58 15.39 -14.45
N LYS A 123 16.86 16.09 -15.30
CA LYS A 123 17.28 17.40 -15.83
C LYS A 123 16.70 18.58 -15.07
N THR A 124 15.57 18.36 -14.40
CA THR A 124 14.85 19.41 -13.70
C THR A 124 14.42 18.93 -12.32
N TYR A 125 14.66 19.79 -11.34
CA TYR A 125 14.23 19.61 -9.96
C TYR A 125 13.21 20.69 -9.62
N LEU A 126 12.05 20.30 -9.12
CA LEU A 126 10.96 21.23 -8.78
C LEU A 126 10.64 21.11 -7.29
N ALA A 127 10.83 22.19 -6.55
CA ALA A 127 10.61 22.20 -5.11
C ALA A 127 9.20 22.64 -4.74
N VAL A 128 8.52 21.83 -3.93
CA VAL A 128 7.24 22.15 -3.30
C VAL A 128 7.50 22.75 -1.92
N GLY A 129 6.79 23.84 -1.60
CA GLY A 129 6.89 24.52 -0.31
C GLY A 129 7.74 25.79 -0.34
N LYS A 130 8.05 26.33 0.84
CA LYS A 130 8.71 27.63 0.98
C LYS A 130 10.23 27.57 0.76
N GLU A 131 10.84 26.45 1.11
CA GLU A 131 12.28 26.27 1.01
C GLU A 131 12.62 25.74 -0.39
N ILE A 132 13.25 26.59 -1.20
CA ILE A 132 13.66 26.25 -2.55
C ILE A 132 15.17 26.05 -2.56
N PRO A 133 15.66 24.81 -2.73
CA PRO A 133 17.09 24.54 -2.80
C PRO A 133 17.76 25.26 -3.99
N SER A 134 19.03 25.59 -3.85
CA SER A 134 19.79 26.23 -4.95
C SER A 134 19.80 25.35 -6.20
N GLY A 135 19.45 25.93 -7.34
CA GLY A 135 19.38 25.24 -8.63
C GLY A 135 18.07 24.50 -8.87
N TRP A 136 17.10 24.61 -7.97
CA TRP A 136 15.76 24.05 -8.17
C TRP A 136 14.76 25.12 -8.60
N GLU A 137 13.80 24.72 -9.40
CA GLU A 137 12.63 25.53 -9.73
C GLU A 137 11.60 25.52 -8.60
N SER A 138 10.84 26.60 -8.46
CA SER A 138 9.75 26.68 -7.48
C SER A 138 8.44 26.21 -8.06
N TYR A 139 7.82 25.22 -7.44
CA TYR A 139 6.49 24.73 -7.78
C TYR A 139 5.44 25.85 -7.80
N ASP A 140 5.38 26.65 -6.73
CA ASP A 140 4.38 27.71 -6.60
C ASP A 140 4.59 28.82 -7.63
N ARG A 141 5.84 29.19 -7.93
CA ARG A 141 6.15 30.15 -8.99
C ARG A 141 5.77 29.62 -10.37
N LEU A 142 6.03 28.34 -10.64
CA LEU A 142 5.68 27.69 -11.91
C LEU A 142 4.16 27.70 -12.11
N VAL A 143 3.39 27.33 -11.08
CA VAL A 143 1.93 27.32 -11.12
C VAL A 143 1.37 28.74 -11.28
N GLU A 144 1.88 29.72 -10.54
CA GLU A 144 1.40 31.12 -10.64
C GLU A 144 1.74 31.75 -12.00
N ALA A 145 2.93 31.49 -12.54
CA ALA A 145 3.33 31.98 -13.87
C ALA A 145 2.44 31.44 -15.00
N ASN A 146 1.84 30.27 -14.83
CA ASN A 146 0.95 29.65 -15.80
C ASN A 146 -0.53 29.76 -15.42
N LYS A 147 -0.88 30.59 -14.44
CA LYS A 147 -2.26 30.79 -14.01
C LYS A 147 -3.18 31.17 -15.15
N GLY A 148 -4.33 30.51 -15.22
CA GLY A 148 -5.30 30.72 -16.30
C GLY A 148 -5.03 29.91 -17.56
N ALA A 149 -3.90 29.22 -17.66
CA ALA A 149 -3.65 28.29 -18.76
C ALA A 149 -4.76 27.23 -18.86
N LYS A 150 -5.01 26.76 -20.06
CA LYS A 150 -5.86 25.61 -20.35
C LYS A 150 -5.07 24.62 -21.18
N VAL A 151 -4.93 23.42 -20.66
CA VAL A 151 -4.20 22.34 -21.31
C VAL A 151 -5.19 21.19 -21.59
N PRO A 152 -5.43 20.85 -22.86
CA PRO A 152 -6.22 19.66 -23.15
C PRO A 152 -5.48 18.42 -22.66
N HIS A 153 -6.21 17.42 -22.21
CA HIS A 153 -5.60 16.14 -21.85
C HIS A 153 -5.14 15.40 -23.11
N GLU A 154 -3.98 14.75 -22.98
CA GLU A 154 -3.50 13.85 -24.04
C GLU A 154 -4.41 12.64 -24.19
N LEU A 155 -4.65 12.24 -25.43
CA LEU A 155 -5.34 10.99 -25.73
C LEU A 155 -4.42 9.82 -25.40
N VAL A 156 -4.89 8.92 -24.57
CA VAL A 156 -4.13 7.73 -24.13
C VAL A 156 -4.98 6.48 -24.33
N GLU A 157 -4.29 5.40 -24.66
CA GLU A 157 -4.88 4.06 -24.72
C GLU A 157 -4.94 3.43 -23.31
N LEU A 158 -5.78 2.42 -23.13
CA LEU A 158 -5.87 1.72 -21.86
C LEU A 158 -4.56 1.01 -21.48
N ASP A 159 -3.75 0.64 -22.46
CA ASP A 159 -2.46 -0.04 -22.27
C ASP A 159 -1.26 0.92 -22.13
N ASP A 160 -1.47 2.22 -22.27
CA ASP A 160 -0.44 3.23 -22.00
C ASP A 160 -0.13 3.28 -20.49
N LEU A 161 1.14 3.56 -20.16
CA LEU A 161 1.57 3.66 -18.78
C LEU A 161 0.96 4.88 -18.10
N HIS A 162 0.29 4.63 -16.99
CA HIS A 162 -0.20 5.64 -16.08
C HIS A 162 0.86 6.01 -15.04
N ARG A 163 1.53 5.01 -14.46
CA ARG A 163 2.60 5.18 -13.47
C ARG A 163 3.53 3.98 -13.39
N LEU A 164 4.71 4.21 -12.83
CA LEU A 164 5.60 3.17 -12.33
C LEU A 164 5.54 3.15 -10.79
N MET A 165 5.58 1.96 -10.20
CA MET A 165 5.73 1.82 -8.74
C MET A 165 6.82 0.82 -8.42
N TYR A 166 7.79 1.21 -7.60
CA TYR A 166 8.87 0.31 -7.20
C TYR A 166 8.51 -0.45 -5.94
N THR A 167 8.64 -1.77 -5.99
CA THR A 167 8.41 -2.67 -4.86
C THR A 167 9.70 -3.34 -4.44
N SER A 168 9.90 -3.49 -3.12
CA SER A 168 11.00 -4.28 -2.58
C SER A 168 10.74 -5.75 -2.90
N GLY A 169 11.33 -6.24 -3.96
CA GLY A 169 11.26 -7.66 -4.36
C GLY A 169 12.11 -8.57 -3.45
N THR A 170 12.16 -9.84 -3.82
CA THR A 170 13.06 -10.85 -3.22
C THR A 170 14.52 -10.71 -3.68
N THR A 171 14.76 -9.85 -4.68
CA THR A 171 16.05 -9.54 -5.28
C THR A 171 16.74 -8.38 -4.58
N ALA A 172 18.05 -8.20 -4.85
CA ALA A 172 18.85 -7.13 -4.26
C ALA A 172 18.32 -5.72 -4.58
N HIS A 173 17.63 -5.55 -5.71
CA HIS A 173 17.10 -4.28 -6.16
C HIS A 173 15.58 -4.31 -6.32
N PRO A 174 14.87 -3.20 -6.01
CA PRO A 174 13.43 -3.10 -6.20
C PRO A 174 13.06 -3.17 -7.69
N LYS A 175 11.88 -3.75 -7.98
CA LYS A 175 11.34 -3.89 -9.33
C LYS A 175 10.33 -2.79 -9.61
N GLY A 176 10.39 -2.18 -10.80
CA GLY A 176 9.40 -1.18 -11.24
C GLY A 176 8.16 -1.86 -11.83
N VAL A 177 7.05 -1.79 -11.13
CA VAL A 177 5.75 -2.31 -11.57
C VAL A 177 5.15 -1.35 -12.57
N MET A 178 4.84 -1.81 -13.79
CA MET A 178 4.21 -1.02 -14.85
C MET A 178 2.69 -1.05 -14.72
N LEU A 179 2.10 0.05 -14.28
CA LEU A 179 0.65 0.20 -14.16
C LEU A 179 0.09 1.08 -15.28
N THR A 180 -0.92 0.58 -15.97
CA THR A 180 -1.54 1.25 -17.12
C THR A 180 -2.79 2.03 -16.69
N TYR A 181 -3.29 2.90 -17.60
CA TYR A 181 -4.59 3.56 -17.40
C TYR A 181 -5.72 2.54 -17.27
N GLY A 182 -5.64 1.43 -17.99
CA GLY A 182 -6.61 0.34 -17.91
C GLY A 182 -6.61 -0.33 -16.53
N ASN A 183 -5.42 -0.58 -15.95
CA ASN A 183 -5.33 -1.16 -14.61
C ASN A 183 -6.03 -0.28 -13.56
N LEU A 184 -5.76 1.03 -13.59
CA LEU A 184 -6.40 1.99 -12.68
C LEU A 184 -7.91 2.09 -12.91
N TYR A 185 -8.34 2.16 -14.17
CA TYR A 185 -9.75 2.23 -14.53
C TYR A 185 -10.55 1.06 -13.98
N TRP A 186 -10.12 -0.17 -14.29
CA TRP A 186 -10.82 -1.37 -13.86
C TRP A 186 -10.78 -1.56 -12.34
N LYS A 187 -9.66 -1.22 -11.71
CA LYS A 187 -9.57 -1.21 -10.25
C LYS A 187 -10.61 -0.29 -9.63
N ASN A 188 -10.73 0.95 -10.10
CA ASN A 188 -11.68 1.91 -9.56
C ASN A 188 -13.13 1.45 -9.78
N ILE A 189 -13.49 0.96 -10.97
CA ILE A 189 -14.84 0.41 -11.22
C ILE A 189 -15.16 -0.72 -10.24
N GLY A 190 -14.22 -1.66 -10.02
CA GLY A 190 -14.43 -2.75 -9.07
C GLY A 190 -14.68 -2.27 -7.64
N HIS A 191 -13.90 -1.29 -7.18
CA HIS A 191 -14.06 -0.73 -5.83
C HIS A 191 -15.32 0.11 -5.68
N ILE A 192 -15.67 0.92 -6.69
CA ILE A 192 -16.90 1.72 -6.69
C ILE A 192 -18.12 0.81 -6.55
N LEU A 193 -18.18 -0.28 -7.32
CA LEU A 193 -19.26 -1.26 -7.24
C LEU A 193 -19.27 -1.98 -5.88
N MET A 194 -18.09 -2.41 -5.39
CA MET A 194 -17.98 -3.17 -4.14
C MET A 194 -18.42 -2.36 -2.93
N PHE A 195 -18.00 -1.09 -2.83
CA PHE A 195 -18.28 -0.22 -1.69
C PHE A 195 -19.46 0.72 -1.89
N ASN A 196 -20.17 0.59 -3.03
CA ASN A 196 -21.27 1.50 -3.39
C ASN A 196 -20.85 2.97 -3.22
N MET A 197 -19.71 3.32 -3.84
CA MET A 197 -19.12 4.66 -3.69
C MET A 197 -19.90 5.69 -4.50
N THR A 198 -20.10 6.86 -3.93
CA THR A 198 -20.83 7.98 -4.54
C THR A 198 -20.06 9.29 -4.38
N ALA A 199 -20.55 10.36 -5.01
CA ALA A 199 -19.99 11.69 -4.83
C ALA A 199 -20.04 12.18 -3.38
N GLU A 200 -20.92 11.64 -2.55
CA GLU A 200 -21.03 12.01 -1.12
C GLU A 200 -19.92 11.40 -0.26
N ASP A 201 -19.13 10.48 -0.80
CA ASP A 201 -18.03 9.89 -0.05
C ASP A 201 -16.88 10.88 0.18
N LYS A 202 -16.34 10.80 1.39
CA LYS A 202 -15.20 11.57 1.85
C LYS A 202 -14.18 10.61 2.43
N THR A 203 -13.00 10.51 1.80
CA THR A 203 -11.92 9.62 2.25
C THR A 203 -10.95 10.34 3.16
N LEU A 204 -10.70 9.79 4.34
CA LEU A 204 -9.56 10.19 5.17
C LEU A 204 -8.29 9.50 4.68
N VAL A 205 -7.32 10.28 4.24
CA VAL A 205 -6.02 9.82 3.75
C VAL A 205 -4.95 10.21 4.77
N HIS A 206 -4.57 9.28 5.60
CA HIS A 206 -3.47 9.40 6.58
C HIS A 206 -2.30 8.47 6.27
N GLY A 207 -2.54 7.42 5.49
CA GLY A 207 -1.49 6.59 4.92
C GLY A 207 -0.72 7.31 3.82
N PRO A 208 0.51 6.88 3.51
CA PRO A 208 1.35 7.58 2.54
C PRO A 208 0.79 7.46 1.11
N LEU A 209 0.71 8.59 0.41
CA LEU A 209 0.23 8.66 -0.98
C LEU A 209 1.16 7.97 -2.00
N TYR A 210 2.42 7.71 -1.63
CA TYR A 210 3.31 6.91 -2.50
C TYR A 210 2.96 5.42 -2.49
N HIS A 211 2.12 4.95 -1.59
CA HIS A 211 1.73 3.54 -1.45
C HIS A 211 0.31 3.31 -1.96
N VAL A 212 0.06 2.14 -2.55
CA VAL A 212 -1.29 1.75 -3.03
C VAL A 212 -2.35 1.82 -1.93
N GLY A 213 -2.01 1.53 -0.66
CA GLY A 213 -2.91 1.64 0.47
C GLY A 213 -3.41 3.07 0.68
N GLY A 214 -2.52 4.06 0.69
CA GLY A 214 -2.88 5.48 0.87
C GLY A 214 -3.53 6.11 -0.35
N MET A 215 -3.02 5.82 -1.56
CA MET A 215 -3.51 6.45 -2.80
C MET A 215 -4.67 5.70 -3.42
N ASP A 216 -4.59 4.36 -3.51
CA ASP A 216 -5.54 3.60 -4.30
C ASP A 216 -6.70 3.04 -3.47
N LEU A 217 -6.50 2.80 -2.16
CA LEU A 217 -7.51 2.26 -1.26
C LEU A 217 -7.96 3.31 -0.22
N PRO A 218 -9.09 3.91 -0.32
CA PRO A 218 -10.07 4.05 -1.39
C PRO A 218 -9.97 5.38 -2.16
N ALA A 219 -8.90 6.20 -1.96
CA ALA A 219 -8.84 7.60 -2.36
C ALA A 219 -9.07 7.83 -3.86
N THR A 220 -8.46 7.02 -4.77
CA THR A 220 -8.70 7.19 -6.21
C THR A 220 -10.14 6.87 -6.60
N GLY A 221 -10.78 5.89 -5.95
CA GLY A 221 -12.22 5.59 -6.16
C GLY A 221 -13.10 6.77 -5.77
N THR A 222 -12.81 7.40 -4.64
CA THR A 222 -13.52 8.60 -4.17
C THR A 222 -13.38 9.77 -5.13
N LEU A 223 -12.17 10.05 -5.62
CA LEU A 223 -11.98 11.06 -6.66
C LEU A 223 -12.68 10.68 -7.96
N TYR A 224 -12.77 9.40 -8.29
CA TYR A 224 -13.41 8.92 -9.51
C TYR A 224 -14.90 9.26 -9.55
N VAL A 225 -15.58 9.17 -8.41
CA VAL A 225 -17.01 9.49 -8.29
C VAL A 225 -17.32 10.95 -7.95
N GLY A 226 -16.29 11.80 -7.79
CA GLY A 226 -16.49 13.22 -7.43
C GLY A 226 -16.65 13.45 -5.92
N GLY A 227 -16.15 12.55 -5.10
CA GLY A 227 -16.09 12.70 -3.65
C GLY A 227 -14.93 13.61 -3.19
N SER A 228 -14.64 13.64 -1.90
CA SER A 228 -13.66 14.53 -1.29
C SER A 228 -12.54 13.75 -0.59
N LEU A 229 -11.32 14.28 -0.57
CA LEU A 229 -10.22 13.76 0.23
C LEU A 229 -9.93 14.68 1.42
N VAL A 230 -9.81 14.11 2.61
CA VAL A 230 -9.22 14.76 3.78
C VAL A 230 -7.82 14.22 3.94
N LEU A 231 -6.82 15.03 3.67
CA LEU A 231 -5.42 14.63 3.74
C LEU A 231 -4.82 14.99 5.09
N LEU A 232 -4.17 14.03 5.73
CA LEU A 232 -3.24 14.27 6.82
C LEU A 232 -1.81 14.09 6.32
N ARG A 233 -0.94 14.95 6.75
CA ARG A 233 0.47 14.98 6.34
C ARG A 233 1.17 13.64 6.57
N ARG A 234 0.93 13.06 7.75
CA ARG A 234 1.44 11.75 8.20
C ARG A 234 0.39 11.08 9.07
N PHE A 235 0.55 9.79 9.27
CA PHE A 235 -0.25 9.08 10.25
C PHE A 235 0.21 9.43 11.68
N GLU A 236 -0.71 9.92 12.49
CA GLU A 236 -0.59 10.09 13.93
C GLU A 236 -1.97 9.82 14.54
N PRO A 237 -2.08 9.02 15.65
CA PRO A 237 -3.38 8.58 16.17
C PRO A 237 -4.34 9.72 16.50
N ILE A 238 -3.89 10.72 17.28
CA ILE A 238 -4.74 11.85 17.70
C ILE A 238 -5.19 12.70 16.50
N PRO A 239 -4.32 13.16 15.58
CA PRO A 239 -4.74 13.85 14.37
C PRO A 239 -5.73 13.06 13.50
N VAL A 240 -5.59 11.73 13.40
CA VAL A 240 -6.56 10.87 12.69
C VAL A 240 -7.92 10.92 13.36
N LEU A 241 -7.99 10.73 14.68
CA LEU A 241 -9.25 10.79 15.44
C LEU A 241 -9.91 12.17 15.38
N GLN A 242 -9.12 13.24 15.49
CA GLN A 242 -9.60 14.62 15.34
C GLN A 242 -10.17 14.86 13.95
N ALA A 243 -9.50 14.38 12.91
CA ALA A 243 -9.96 14.53 11.53
C ALA A 243 -11.26 13.72 11.30
N ILE A 244 -11.39 12.53 11.86
CA ILE A 244 -12.65 11.75 11.79
C ILE A 244 -13.79 12.53 12.45
N HIS A 245 -13.55 13.03 13.64
CA HIS A 245 -14.55 13.78 14.41
C HIS A 245 -14.99 15.08 13.72
N LYS A 246 -14.00 15.90 13.26
CA LYS A 246 -14.24 17.23 12.67
C LYS A 246 -14.76 17.15 11.23
N GLU A 247 -14.09 16.38 10.38
CA GLU A 247 -14.31 16.38 8.93
C GLU A 247 -15.35 15.35 8.48
N ARG A 248 -15.73 14.42 9.37
CA ARG A 248 -16.76 13.41 9.13
C ARG A 248 -16.51 12.58 7.86
N PRO A 249 -15.28 12.02 7.64
CA PRO A 249 -15.05 11.15 6.50
C PRO A 249 -15.93 9.90 6.58
N THR A 250 -16.25 9.35 5.41
CA THR A 250 -17.09 8.15 5.30
C THR A 250 -16.28 6.87 5.20
N ASN A 251 -15.01 6.99 4.89
CA ASN A 251 -14.14 5.83 4.69
C ASN A 251 -12.66 6.16 4.87
N SER A 252 -11.86 5.11 5.07
CA SER A 252 -10.40 5.19 5.17
C SER A 252 -9.76 3.82 4.93
N TRP A 253 -8.42 3.82 4.79
CA TRP A 253 -7.58 2.63 4.81
C TRP A 253 -6.72 2.61 6.07
N PHE A 254 -6.62 1.43 6.71
CA PHE A 254 -5.76 1.22 7.88
C PHE A 254 -4.85 0.01 7.68
N ALA A 255 -3.56 0.17 7.92
CA ALA A 255 -2.69 -0.97 8.15
C ALA A 255 -2.87 -1.50 9.58
N PRO A 256 -2.56 -2.78 9.86
CA PRO A 256 -2.67 -3.35 11.21
C PRO A 256 -1.95 -2.56 12.29
N THR A 257 -0.75 -2.07 11.98
CA THR A 257 0.03 -1.23 12.90
C THR A 257 -0.65 0.10 13.22
N MET A 258 -1.29 0.74 12.23
CA MET A 258 -2.04 1.99 12.42
C MET A 258 -3.27 1.76 13.32
N ALA A 259 -4.03 0.69 13.04
CA ALA A 259 -5.18 0.30 13.86
C ALA A 259 -4.76 0.05 15.31
N ASN A 260 -3.65 -0.68 15.52
CA ASN A 260 -3.15 -0.96 16.86
C ASN A 260 -2.77 0.32 17.62
N MET A 261 -2.13 1.28 16.96
CA MET A 261 -1.80 2.58 17.57
C MET A 261 -3.06 3.39 17.94
N ILE A 262 -4.09 3.39 17.08
CA ILE A 262 -5.39 4.03 17.39
C ILE A 262 -6.02 3.42 18.64
N PHE A 263 -5.98 2.09 18.81
CA PHE A 263 -6.58 1.42 19.97
C PHE A 263 -5.77 1.53 21.25
N GLN A 264 -4.52 1.97 21.17
CA GLN A 264 -3.71 2.31 22.35
C GLN A 264 -3.94 3.76 22.80
N GLU A 265 -4.65 4.57 22.00
CA GLU A 265 -4.91 5.96 22.33
C GLU A 265 -6.00 6.07 23.43
N PRO A 266 -5.66 6.54 24.65
CA PRO A 266 -6.62 6.58 25.77
C PRO A 266 -7.84 7.48 25.49
N THR A 267 -7.69 8.44 24.59
CA THR A 267 -8.73 9.41 24.25
C THR A 267 -9.68 8.97 23.15
N LEU A 268 -9.49 7.78 22.57
CA LEU A 268 -10.28 7.26 21.44
C LEU A 268 -11.79 7.48 21.61
N LYS A 269 -12.31 7.16 22.79
CA LYS A 269 -13.76 7.26 23.09
C LYS A 269 -14.30 8.70 23.18
N GLN A 270 -13.43 9.70 23.16
CA GLN A 270 -13.84 11.11 23.16
C GLN A 270 -14.19 11.61 21.75
N TYR A 271 -13.85 10.85 20.72
CA TYR A 271 -14.08 11.22 19.34
C TYR A 271 -15.28 10.50 18.75
N ASP A 272 -16.12 11.23 18.03
CA ASP A 272 -17.21 10.65 17.26
C ASP A 272 -16.68 10.07 15.94
N VAL A 273 -16.67 8.76 15.85
CA VAL A 273 -16.22 7.99 14.67
C VAL A 273 -17.40 7.43 13.85
N SER A 274 -18.63 7.80 14.16
CA SER A 274 -19.85 7.25 13.59
C SER A 274 -20.04 7.53 12.10
N SER A 275 -19.31 8.50 11.53
CA SER A 275 -19.35 8.83 10.10
C SER A 275 -18.73 7.78 9.20
N ILE A 276 -17.82 6.97 9.74
CA ILE A 276 -17.10 5.96 8.96
C ILE A 276 -18.05 4.83 8.56
N ARG A 277 -18.24 4.69 7.26
CA ARG A 277 -19.14 3.72 6.63
C ARG A 277 -18.41 2.41 6.28
N PHE A 278 -17.14 2.52 5.85
CA PHE A 278 -16.28 1.37 5.66
C PHE A 278 -14.80 1.71 5.92
N ILE A 279 -14.08 0.71 6.36
CA ILE A 279 -12.61 0.72 6.52
C ILE A 279 -12.05 -0.44 5.72
N ILE A 280 -11.12 -0.15 4.83
CA ILE A 280 -10.35 -1.17 4.13
C ILE A 280 -9.07 -1.38 4.91
N ASP A 281 -8.70 -2.61 5.21
CA ASP A 281 -7.38 -2.92 5.71
C ASP A 281 -6.49 -3.47 4.59
N GLY A 282 -5.22 -3.68 4.88
CA GLY A 282 -4.31 -4.33 3.95
C GLY A 282 -2.84 -3.96 4.16
N GLY A 283 -2.00 -4.63 3.39
CA GLY A 283 -0.55 -4.51 3.46
C GLY A 283 0.09 -5.64 4.26
N GLU A 284 -0.53 -6.07 5.34
CA GLU A 284 -0.22 -7.25 6.15
C GLU A 284 -1.53 -7.90 6.60
N LYS A 285 -1.46 -9.16 7.04
CA LYS A 285 -2.65 -9.83 7.56
C LYS A 285 -3.08 -9.21 8.90
N MET A 286 -4.36 -8.84 8.99
CA MET A 286 -4.93 -8.30 10.24
C MET A 286 -5.14 -9.43 11.26
N PRO A 287 -4.58 -9.34 12.49
CA PRO A 287 -4.87 -10.30 13.55
C PRO A 287 -6.34 -10.29 13.96
N ILE A 288 -6.95 -11.46 14.17
CA ILE A 288 -8.36 -11.58 14.55
C ILE A 288 -8.74 -10.74 15.80
N PRO A 289 -7.92 -10.68 16.87
CA PRO A 289 -8.22 -9.80 18.00
C PRO A 289 -8.32 -8.32 17.62
N LEU A 290 -7.53 -7.90 16.63
CA LEU A 290 -7.53 -6.52 16.15
C LEU A 290 -8.77 -6.25 15.28
N ILE A 291 -9.19 -7.22 14.45
CA ILE A 291 -10.46 -7.16 13.69
C ILE A 291 -11.65 -6.94 14.64
N LYS A 292 -11.72 -7.70 15.73
CA LYS A 292 -12.78 -7.55 16.74
C LYS A 292 -12.79 -6.15 17.36
N LYS A 293 -11.60 -5.62 17.70
CA LYS A 293 -11.49 -4.24 18.20
C LYS A 293 -11.91 -3.20 17.18
N MET A 294 -11.63 -3.40 15.88
CA MET A 294 -12.15 -2.53 14.82
C MET A 294 -13.68 -2.50 14.83
N GLN A 295 -14.31 -3.66 14.87
CA GLN A 295 -15.79 -3.78 14.92
C GLN A 295 -16.39 -3.12 16.17
N GLU A 296 -15.78 -3.27 17.33
CA GLU A 296 -16.21 -2.68 18.59
C GLU A 296 -16.10 -1.15 18.60
N ASN A 297 -15.02 -0.60 18.05
CA ASN A 297 -14.74 0.84 18.13
C ASN A 297 -15.26 1.64 16.93
N PHE A 298 -15.53 0.99 15.79
CA PHE A 298 -16.17 1.59 14.61
C PHE A 298 -17.46 0.85 14.26
N PRO A 299 -18.49 0.93 15.10
CA PRO A 299 -19.67 0.05 15.03
C PRO A 299 -20.48 0.21 13.74
N ASN A 300 -20.44 1.38 13.09
CA ASN A 300 -21.14 1.63 11.84
C ASN A 300 -20.34 1.18 10.60
N ALA A 301 -19.04 0.94 10.77
CA ALA A 301 -18.16 0.65 9.67
C ALA A 301 -18.26 -0.81 9.20
N TRP A 302 -18.34 -1.00 7.91
CA TRP A 302 -17.94 -2.26 7.31
C TRP A 302 -16.42 -2.35 7.34
N PHE A 303 -15.88 -3.27 8.12
CA PHE A 303 -14.46 -3.60 8.10
C PHE A 303 -14.20 -4.61 6.99
N ALA A 304 -13.67 -4.13 5.87
CA ALA A 304 -13.37 -4.92 4.69
C ALA A 304 -11.92 -5.43 4.76
N ASP A 305 -11.75 -6.63 5.33
CA ASP A 305 -10.46 -7.34 5.29
C ASP A 305 -10.11 -7.62 3.83
N ALA A 306 -8.94 -7.19 3.37
CA ALA A 306 -8.59 -7.12 1.96
C ALA A 306 -7.26 -7.79 1.64
N TYR A 307 -7.21 -8.40 0.47
CA TYR A 307 -5.96 -8.84 -0.16
C TYR A 307 -5.71 -8.06 -1.44
N GLY A 308 -4.45 -7.80 -1.73
CA GLY A 308 -4.02 -7.17 -2.96
C GLY A 308 -2.55 -6.81 -2.98
N LEU A 309 -2.03 -6.59 -4.18
CA LEU A 309 -0.62 -6.29 -4.44
C LEU A 309 -0.48 -4.99 -5.24
N THR A 310 0.71 -4.44 -5.27
CA THR A 310 1.04 -3.31 -6.16
C THR A 310 0.81 -3.69 -7.62
N GLU A 311 1.13 -4.91 -8.00
CA GLU A 311 0.97 -5.49 -9.33
C GLU A 311 -0.48 -5.56 -9.81
N THR A 312 -1.43 -5.34 -8.92
CA THR A 312 -2.87 -5.33 -9.24
C THR A 312 -3.56 -4.01 -8.85
N VAL A 313 -2.79 -2.95 -8.60
CA VAL A 313 -3.30 -1.67 -8.07
C VAL A 313 -4.03 -1.85 -6.74
N SER A 314 -3.75 -2.94 -6.02
CA SER A 314 -4.33 -3.35 -4.73
C SER A 314 -5.86 -3.59 -4.72
N GLY A 315 -6.37 -4.17 -3.62
CA GLY A 315 -7.81 -4.45 -3.45
C GLY A 315 -8.33 -5.46 -4.47
N ASP A 316 -7.84 -6.69 -4.36
CA ASP A 316 -8.18 -7.79 -5.25
C ASP A 316 -9.38 -8.58 -4.74
N THR A 317 -9.43 -8.77 -3.43
CA THR A 317 -10.54 -9.40 -2.73
C THR A 317 -10.93 -8.59 -1.52
N PHE A 318 -12.18 -8.71 -1.10
CA PHE A 318 -12.72 -8.06 0.09
C PHE A 318 -13.70 -8.99 0.80
N LEU A 319 -13.61 -9.03 2.14
CA LEU A 319 -14.60 -9.73 2.96
C LEU A 319 -15.86 -8.89 3.06
N GLU A 320 -16.98 -9.46 2.64
CA GLU A 320 -18.29 -8.79 2.61
C GLU A 320 -18.79 -8.46 4.01
N LYS A 321 -19.57 -7.39 4.12
CA LYS A 321 -20.09 -6.87 5.39
C LYS A 321 -20.86 -7.92 6.18
N GLU A 322 -21.71 -8.67 5.51
CA GLU A 322 -22.59 -9.68 6.11
C GLU A 322 -21.83 -10.91 6.60
N LYS A 323 -20.59 -11.09 6.13
CA LYS A 323 -19.74 -12.25 6.43
C LYS A 323 -18.57 -11.94 7.38
N MET A 324 -18.44 -10.70 7.85
CA MET A 324 -17.33 -10.27 8.71
C MET A 324 -17.09 -11.15 9.95
N ILE A 325 -18.16 -11.68 10.54
CA ILE A 325 -18.09 -12.54 11.73
C ILE A 325 -17.92 -14.02 11.33
N GLU A 326 -18.78 -14.48 10.40
CA GLU A 326 -18.83 -15.89 9.99
C GLU A 326 -17.51 -16.33 9.31
N LYS A 327 -16.94 -15.46 8.48
CA LYS A 327 -15.70 -15.73 7.71
C LYS A 327 -14.49 -14.95 8.24
N ILE A 328 -14.47 -14.64 9.52
CA ILE A 328 -13.39 -13.88 10.15
C ILE A 328 -12.02 -14.52 9.87
N GLY A 329 -11.06 -13.72 9.39
CA GLY A 329 -9.73 -14.17 8.98
C GLY A 329 -9.61 -14.56 7.50
N SER A 330 -10.74 -14.54 6.76
CA SER A 330 -10.74 -14.54 5.29
C SER A 330 -10.53 -13.11 4.77
N VAL A 331 -9.89 -12.99 3.62
CA VAL A 331 -9.79 -11.74 2.86
C VAL A 331 -10.90 -11.64 1.79
N GLY A 332 -11.97 -12.43 1.93
CA GLY A 332 -13.19 -12.37 1.13
C GLY A 332 -13.06 -12.95 -0.27
N LYS A 333 -13.86 -12.39 -1.17
CA LYS A 333 -14.01 -12.82 -2.56
C LYS A 333 -13.44 -11.81 -3.53
N PRO A 334 -13.06 -12.23 -4.76
CA PRO A 334 -12.52 -11.32 -5.76
C PRO A 334 -13.53 -10.27 -6.21
N VAL A 335 -13.03 -9.07 -6.53
CA VAL A 335 -13.82 -8.03 -7.21
C VAL A 335 -14.31 -8.54 -8.58
N VAL A 336 -15.41 -8.00 -9.06
CA VAL A 336 -16.20 -8.52 -10.18
C VAL A 336 -15.41 -8.82 -11.46
N GLN A 337 -14.34 -8.09 -11.74
CA GLN A 337 -13.52 -8.25 -12.96
C GLN A 337 -12.23 -9.04 -12.76
N LEU A 338 -11.99 -9.59 -11.57
CA LEU A 338 -10.80 -10.36 -11.24
C LEU A 338 -11.15 -11.83 -11.02
N ARG A 339 -10.33 -12.73 -11.54
CA ARG A 339 -10.38 -14.16 -11.26
C ARG A 339 -9.23 -14.54 -10.36
N VAL A 340 -9.53 -15.34 -9.35
CA VAL A 340 -8.57 -15.92 -8.41
C VAL A 340 -8.63 -17.44 -8.53
N ARG A 341 -7.49 -18.10 -8.54
CA ARG A 341 -7.36 -19.56 -8.45
C ARG A 341 -6.29 -19.89 -7.41
N ILE A 342 -6.42 -21.06 -6.81
CA ILE A 342 -5.37 -21.69 -6.00
C ILE A 342 -4.81 -22.84 -6.79
N VAL A 343 -3.49 -22.83 -7.02
CA VAL A 343 -2.84 -23.81 -7.89
C VAL A 343 -1.67 -24.51 -7.20
N ASP A 344 -1.40 -25.75 -7.65
CA ASP A 344 -0.20 -26.49 -7.26
C ASP A 344 1.05 -25.99 -8.01
N ASP A 345 2.21 -26.59 -7.76
CA ASP A 345 3.48 -26.22 -8.40
C ASP A 345 3.50 -26.49 -9.92
N HIS A 346 2.53 -27.22 -10.44
CA HIS A 346 2.33 -27.48 -11.88
C HIS A 346 1.31 -26.53 -12.53
N GLY A 347 0.74 -25.57 -11.75
CA GLY A 347 -0.27 -24.63 -12.22
C GLY A 347 -1.67 -25.23 -12.37
N ARG A 348 -1.95 -26.40 -11.79
CA ARG A 348 -3.26 -27.07 -11.79
C ARG A 348 -4.06 -26.62 -10.58
N ASP A 349 -5.37 -26.47 -10.76
CA ASP A 349 -6.27 -26.14 -9.64
C ASP A 349 -6.22 -27.21 -8.56
N VAL A 350 -6.20 -26.76 -7.30
CA VAL A 350 -6.32 -27.64 -6.14
C VAL A 350 -7.77 -27.68 -5.62
N PRO A 351 -8.20 -28.77 -4.95
CA PRO A 351 -9.50 -28.82 -4.32
C PRO A 351 -9.73 -27.73 -3.28
N PRO A 352 -10.99 -27.38 -2.94
CA PRO A 352 -11.29 -26.47 -1.85
C PRO A 352 -10.54 -26.84 -0.56
N ASN A 353 -10.20 -25.84 0.24
CA ASN A 353 -9.46 -25.96 1.51
C ASN A 353 -8.05 -26.57 1.39
N THR A 354 -7.53 -26.71 0.17
CA THR A 354 -6.17 -27.21 -0.08
C THR A 354 -5.22 -26.03 -0.30
N LEU A 355 -4.03 -26.13 0.30
CA LEU A 355 -2.98 -25.12 0.16
C LEU A 355 -2.40 -25.11 -1.25
N GLY A 356 -2.25 -23.92 -1.82
CA GLY A 356 -1.59 -23.71 -3.10
C GLY A 356 -1.20 -22.24 -3.30
N GLU A 357 -0.58 -21.96 -4.44
CA GLU A 357 -0.22 -20.59 -4.82
C GLU A 357 -1.46 -19.85 -5.32
N ILE A 358 -1.63 -18.60 -4.85
CA ILE A 358 -2.67 -17.69 -5.32
C ILE A 358 -2.25 -17.14 -6.67
N VAL A 359 -3.08 -17.34 -7.70
CA VAL A 359 -2.85 -16.77 -9.03
C VAL A 359 -4.03 -15.91 -9.45
N LEU A 360 -3.72 -14.78 -10.10
CA LEU A 360 -4.69 -13.73 -10.43
C LEU A 360 -4.76 -13.52 -11.95
N ARG A 361 -5.96 -13.27 -12.47
CA ARG A 361 -6.18 -12.87 -13.86
C ARG A 361 -7.30 -11.87 -13.98
N GLY A 362 -7.03 -10.75 -14.68
CA GLY A 362 -8.03 -9.72 -14.93
C GLY A 362 -7.40 -8.43 -15.44
N PRO A 363 -8.21 -7.47 -15.88
CA PRO A 363 -7.71 -6.25 -16.53
C PRO A 363 -6.99 -5.28 -15.59
N LYS A 364 -7.06 -5.50 -14.28
CA LYS A 364 -6.31 -4.72 -13.29
C LYS A 364 -4.92 -5.28 -12.98
N VAL A 365 -4.55 -6.46 -13.52
CA VAL A 365 -3.21 -7.03 -13.41
C VAL A 365 -2.23 -6.22 -14.24
N PHE A 366 -1.08 -5.89 -13.66
CA PHE A 366 -0.05 -5.04 -14.25
C PHE A 366 0.45 -5.50 -15.62
N LYS A 367 1.06 -4.58 -16.36
CA LYS A 367 1.64 -4.86 -17.69
C LYS A 367 2.91 -5.71 -17.62
N GLY A 368 3.62 -5.68 -16.50
CA GLY A 368 4.90 -6.36 -16.26
C GLY A 368 5.86 -5.50 -15.47
N TYR A 369 7.11 -5.96 -15.35
CA TYR A 369 8.16 -5.21 -14.66
C TYR A 369 9.00 -4.40 -15.66
N TRP A 370 9.20 -3.12 -15.34
CA TRP A 370 9.97 -2.17 -16.14
C TRP A 370 11.37 -2.68 -16.42
N LYS A 371 11.76 -2.72 -17.72
CA LYS A 371 13.06 -3.24 -18.19
C LYS A 371 13.46 -4.63 -17.67
N ASN A 372 12.48 -5.44 -17.27
CA ASN A 372 12.73 -6.78 -16.77
C ASN A 372 11.77 -7.82 -17.37
N PRO A 373 11.95 -8.15 -18.67
CA PRO A 373 11.09 -9.11 -19.35
C PRO A 373 11.18 -10.52 -18.78
N GLN A 374 12.35 -10.91 -18.23
CA GLN A 374 12.52 -12.21 -17.58
C GLN A 374 11.65 -12.31 -16.33
N ALA A 375 11.74 -11.34 -15.41
CA ALA A 375 10.90 -11.35 -14.21
C ALA A 375 9.40 -11.25 -14.56
N THR A 376 9.07 -10.55 -15.65
CA THR A 376 7.68 -10.50 -16.16
C THR A 376 7.21 -11.88 -16.60
N ALA A 377 8.00 -12.60 -17.39
CA ALA A 377 7.67 -13.94 -17.86
C ALA A 377 7.61 -14.99 -16.71
N GLU A 378 8.44 -14.81 -15.69
CA GLU A 378 8.40 -15.64 -14.46
C GLU A 378 7.14 -15.39 -13.64
N ALA A 379 6.67 -14.13 -13.60
CA ALA A 379 5.50 -13.73 -12.82
C ALA A 379 4.17 -13.98 -13.57
N ILE A 380 4.14 -13.79 -14.89
CA ILE A 380 2.92 -13.96 -15.70
C ILE A 380 3.07 -15.19 -16.59
N LYS A 381 2.37 -16.28 -16.21
CA LYS A 381 2.41 -17.55 -16.94
C LYS A 381 1.01 -17.90 -17.46
N ASN A 382 0.89 -18.17 -18.76
CA ASN A 382 -0.38 -18.51 -19.40
C ASN A 382 -1.51 -17.50 -19.14
N GLY A 383 -1.13 -16.19 -19.01
CA GLY A 383 -2.06 -15.10 -18.72
C GLY A 383 -2.53 -15.03 -17.25
N TRP A 384 -1.89 -15.77 -16.34
CA TRP A 384 -2.10 -15.70 -14.90
C TRP A 384 -0.89 -15.10 -14.20
N PHE A 385 -1.13 -14.14 -13.33
CA PHE A 385 -0.12 -13.56 -12.45
C PHE A 385 0.07 -14.46 -11.23
N HIS A 386 1.25 -15.02 -11.08
CA HIS A 386 1.72 -15.81 -9.95
C HIS A 386 2.20 -14.86 -8.86
N THR A 387 1.44 -14.78 -7.76
CA THR A 387 1.67 -13.77 -6.73
C THR A 387 2.84 -14.09 -5.80
N GLY A 388 3.19 -15.39 -5.71
CA GLY A 388 4.12 -15.90 -4.70
C GLY A 388 3.52 -15.93 -3.28
N ASP A 389 2.24 -15.63 -3.13
CA ASP A 389 1.51 -15.80 -1.88
C ASP A 389 0.78 -17.16 -1.89
N LEU A 390 0.75 -17.83 -0.74
CA LEU A 390 0.06 -19.10 -0.54
C LEU A 390 -1.26 -18.87 0.18
N GLY A 391 -2.27 -19.60 -0.24
CA GLY A 391 -3.60 -19.51 0.35
C GLY A 391 -4.42 -20.77 0.16
N THR A 392 -5.59 -20.75 0.75
CA THR A 392 -6.66 -21.72 0.52
C THR A 392 -7.93 -20.98 0.13
N MET A 393 -8.81 -21.64 -0.58
CA MET A 393 -10.13 -21.15 -0.90
C MET A 393 -11.15 -22.17 -0.41
N ASP A 394 -12.17 -21.73 0.33
CA ASP A 394 -13.22 -22.64 0.79
C ASP A 394 -14.24 -22.96 -0.33
N GLU A 395 -15.19 -23.85 -0.03
CA GLU A 395 -16.23 -24.28 -0.98
C GLU A 395 -17.13 -23.15 -1.44
N GLU A 396 -17.24 -22.07 -0.65
CA GLU A 396 -18.03 -20.89 -0.96
C GLU A 396 -17.21 -19.82 -1.74
N GLY A 397 -15.90 -20.07 -1.98
CA GLY A 397 -15.00 -19.18 -2.71
C GLY A 397 -14.36 -18.08 -1.88
N TYR A 398 -14.34 -18.20 -0.54
CA TYR A 398 -13.63 -17.28 0.35
C TYR A 398 -12.15 -17.62 0.40
N LEU A 399 -11.31 -16.58 0.18
CA LEU A 399 -9.87 -16.69 0.16
C LEU A 399 -9.29 -16.48 1.57
N TYR A 400 -8.38 -17.35 1.97
CA TYR A 400 -7.61 -17.26 3.21
C TYR A 400 -6.12 -17.21 2.88
N ILE A 401 -5.44 -16.14 3.26
CA ILE A 401 -3.99 -16.02 3.11
C ILE A 401 -3.32 -16.87 4.18
N VAL A 402 -2.44 -17.76 3.76
CA VAL A 402 -1.72 -18.68 4.67
C VAL A 402 -0.32 -18.18 4.93
N ASP A 403 0.47 -17.89 3.89
CA ASP A 403 1.83 -17.33 4.02
C ASP A 403 2.34 -16.83 2.66
N ARG A 404 3.59 -16.37 2.63
CA ARG A 404 4.36 -16.21 1.40
C ARG A 404 5.16 -17.47 1.12
N LYS A 405 5.20 -17.90 -0.14
CA LYS A 405 5.95 -19.09 -0.57
C LYS A 405 7.40 -19.07 -0.06
N LYS A 406 8.03 -17.90 -0.02
CA LYS A 406 9.40 -17.68 0.47
C LYS A 406 9.57 -17.62 1.99
N ASP A 407 8.48 -17.47 2.75
CA ASP A 407 8.49 -17.32 4.21
C ASP A 407 8.00 -18.60 4.92
N VAL A 408 7.52 -19.58 4.17
CA VAL A 408 7.22 -20.93 4.68
C VAL A 408 8.49 -21.55 5.27
N ILE A 409 8.37 -22.09 6.46
CA ILE A 409 9.46 -22.74 7.19
C ILE A 409 9.41 -24.24 6.88
N ILE A 410 10.53 -24.80 6.43
CA ILE A 410 10.62 -26.22 6.08
C ILE A 410 11.30 -26.96 7.23
N SER A 411 10.51 -27.63 8.07
CA SER A 411 11.02 -28.31 9.24
C SER A 411 10.79 -29.84 9.15
N GLY A 412 11.86 -30.58 8.95
CA GLY A 412 11.82 -32.05 8.88
C GLY A 412 10.98 -32.58 7.73
N GLY A 413 10.86 -31.85 6.63
CA GLY A 413 10.01 -32.15 5.47
C GLY A 413 8.58 -31.64 5.56
N GLU A 414 8.20 -31.03 6.68
CA GLU A 414 6.88 -30.43 6.89
C GLU A 414 6.93 -28.91 6.62
N ASN A 415 5.92 -28.40 5.94
CA ASN A 415 5.75 -26.98 5.68
C ASN A 415 5.00 -26.31 6.85
N ILE A 416 5.63 -25.30 7.47
CA ILE A 416 5.04 -24.51 8.55
C ILE A 416 4.78 -23.11 8.00
N ALA A 417 3.51 -22.71 7.98
CA ALA A 417 3.15 -21.33 7.68
C ALA A 417 3.52 -20.44 8.87
N SER A 418 4.42 -19.49 8.66
CA SER A 418 4.86 -18.57 9.71
C SER A 418 3.70 -17.75 10.28
N LEU A 419 2.77 -17.31 9.43
CA LEU A 419 1.57 -16.56 9.81
C LEU A 419 0.59 -17.38 10.69
N GLU A 420 0.54 -18.70 10.53
CA GLU A 420 -0.27 -19.57 11.40
C GLU A 420 0.23 -19.53 12.86
N VAL A 421 1.55 -19.60 13.01
CA VAL A 421 2.20 -19.54 14.34
C VAL A 421 2.05 -18.14 14.94
N GLU A 422 2.29 -17.10 14.15
CA GLU A 422 2.10 -15.71 14.57
C GLU A 422 0.67 -15.45 15.06
N ARG A 423 -0.34 -15.97 14.37
CA ARG A 423 -1.74 -15.83 14.75
C ARG A 423 -2.01 -16.37 16.16
N VAL A 424 -1.45 -17.52 16.49
CA VAL A 424 -1.61 -18.13 17.81
C VAL A 424 -0.90 -17.30 18.88
N ILE A 425 0.30 -16.78 18.58
CA ILE A 425 1.04 -15.93 19.53
C ILE A 425 0.28 -14.61 19.77
N TYR A 426 -0.38 -14.03 18.75
CA TYR A 426 -1.20 -12.81 18.89
C TYR A 426 -2.44 -12.96 19.78
N GLU A 427 -2.83 -14.19 20.13
CA GLU A 427 -3.93 -14.42 21.08
C GLU A 427 -3.54 -14.08 22.52
N LEU A 428 -2.24 -14.02 22.83
CA LEU A 428 -1.73 -13.60 24.12
C LEU A 428 -1.90 -12.09 24.30
N PRO A 429 -2.64 -11.64 25.33
CA PRO A 429 -2.98 -10.23 25.51
C PRO A 429 -1.77 -9.32 25.74
N GLU A 430 -0.64 -9.86 26.20
CA GLU A 430 0.62 -9.17 26.44
C GLU A 430 1.37 -8.85 25.14
N VAL A 431 1.10 -9.58 24.06
CA VAL A 431 1.81 -9.42 22.79
C VAL A 431 1.35 -8.16 22.06
N LEU A 432 2.30 -7.28 21.74
CA LEU A 432 2.10 -6.13 20.87
C LEU A 432 2.26 -6.51 19.40
N GLU A 433 3.40 -7.11 19.06
CA GLU A 433 3.74 -7.58 17.71
C GLU A 433 4.52 -8.88 17.79
N THR A 434 4.40 -9.70 16.75
CA THR A 434 5.22 -10.92 16.61
C THR A 434 5.51 -11.21 15.15
N ALA A 435 6.68 -11.79 14.89
CA ALA A 435 7.07 -12.35 13.60
C ALA A 435 7.78 -13.69 13.81
N VAL A 436 7.42 -14.68 12.98
CA VAL A 436 8.01 -16.01 13.04
C VAL A 436 8.80 -16.28 11.77
N VAL A 437 10.00 -16.82 11.92
CA VAL A 437 10.88 -17.17 10.78
C VAL A 437 11.47 -18.56 10.98
N GLY A 438 11.84 -19.20 9.87
CA GLY A 438 12.69 -20.38 9.89
C GLY A 438 14.14 -19.99 10.16
N ILE A 439 14.76 -20.68 11.10
CA ILE A 439 16.20 -20.60 11.36
C ILE A 439 16.84 -21.96 11.09
N PRO A 440 18.10 -22.00 10.57
CA PRO A 440 18.77 -23.25 10.25
C PRO A 440 18.89 -24.19 11.45
N HIS A 441 18.65 -25.49 11.25
CA HIS A 441 18.79 -26.50 12.29
C HIS A 441 19.42 -27.79 11.71
N PRO A 442 20.49 -28.35 12.34
CA PRO A 442 21.24 -29.48 11.78
C PRO A 442 20.41 -30.74 11.46
N LYS A 443 19.37 -31.00 12.26
CA LYS A 443 18.52 -32.20 12.10
C LYS A 443 17.26 -31.95 11.28
N TRP A 444 16.65 -30.75 11.38
CA TRP A 444 15.32 -30.48 10.86
C TRP A 444 15.32 -29.57 9.63
N GLN A 445 16.48 -29.18 9.11
CA GLN A 445 16.71 -28.18 8.07
C GLN A 445 16.41 -26.78 8.61
N GLU A 446 15.18 -26.52 9.07
CA GLU A 446 14.78 -25.31 9.77
C GLU A 446 13.93 -25.64 11.00
N ILE A 447 13.90 -24.71 11.95
CA ILE A 447 12.96 -24.69 13.08
C ILE A 447 12.31 -23.31 13.18
N PRO A 448 11.06 -23.21 13.66
CA PRO A 448 10.41 -21.93 13.87
C PRO A 448 11.00 -21.20 15.08
N LYS A 449 11.41 -19.93 14.85
CA LYS A 449 11.81 -18.97 15.89
C LYS A 449 10.84 -17.79 15.88
N ALA A 450 10.30 -17.45 17.05
CA ALA A 450 9.40 -16.31 17.23
C ALA A 450 10.18 -15.10 17.76
N PHE A 451 10.00 -13.95 17.13
CA PHE A 451 10.41 -12.63 17.62
C PHE A 451 9.17 -11.93 18.14
N VAL A 452 9.21 -11.47 19.40
CA VAL A 452 8.03 -10.94 20.09
C VAL A 452 8.32 -9.59 20.70
N VAL A 453 7.42 -8.63 20.43
CA VAL A 453 7.38 -7.32 21.08
C VAL A 453 6.26 -7.35 22.11
N VAL A 454 6.58 -7.11 23.38
CA VAL A 454 5.63 -7.09 24.47
C VAL A 454 5.07 -5.69 24.69
N LYS A 455 3.80 -5.59 25.04
CA LYS A 455 3.16 -4.31 25.37
C LYS A 455 3.84 -3.65 26.55
N LYS A 456 3.96 -2.33 26.53
CA LYS A 456 4.58 -1.57 27.62
C LYS A 456 3.94 -1.86 28.97
N GLY A 457 4.77 -2.21 29.94
CA GLY A 457 4.33 -2.53 31.30
C GLY A 457 3.78 -3.96 31.50
N GLN A 458 3.73 -4.78 30.45
CA GLN A 458 3.37 -6.18 30.57
C GLN A 458 4.62 -7.06 30.69
N GLN A 459 4.44 -8.26 31.24
CA GLN A 459 5.50 -9.29 31.33
C GLN A 459 5.02 -10.56 30.63
N LEU A 460 5.88 -11.15 29.83
CA LEU A 460 5.64 -12.39 29.12
C LEU A 460 6.94 -13.19 29.07
N THR A 461 6.85 -14.51 29.27
CA THR A 461 8.02 -15.38 29.18
C THR A 461 7.98 -16.23 27.92
N ALA A 462 9.15 -16.70 27.49
CA ALA A 462 9.26 -17.60 26.34
C ALA A 462 8.49 -18.90 26.58
N GLU A 463 8.55 -19.42 27.80
CA GLU A 463 7.83 -20.64 28.23
C GLU A 463 6.31 -20.45 28.09
N ALA A 464 5.76 -19.31 28.49
CA ALA A 464 4.32 -19.02 28.35
C ALA A 464 3.87 -19.05 26.90
N ILE A 465 4.68 -18.47 25.99
CA ILE A 465 4.41 -18.50 24.54
C ILE A 465 4.43 -19.94 24.02
N VAL A 466 5.47 -20.70 24.35
CA VAL A 466 5.62 -22.10 23.91
C VAL A 466 4.48 -22.98 24.45
N VAL A 467 4.11 -22.82 25.74
CA VAL A 467 2.98 -23.52 26.32
C VAL A 467 1.68 -23.19 25.61
N HIS A 468 1.41 -21.89 25.37
CA HIS A 468 0.21 -21.45 24.64
C HIS A 468 0.17 -22.06 23.24
N CYS A 469 1.27 -21.97 22.48
CA CYS A 469 1.36 -22.58 21.14
C CYS A 469 1.16 -24.10 21.17
N THR A 470 1.69 -24.79 22.18
CA THR A 470 1.57 -26.26 22.32
C THR A 470 0.12 -26.70 22.50
N THR A 471 -0.73 -25.87 23.09
CA THR A 471 -2.17 -26.20 23.26
C THR A 471 -2.98 -26.07 21.96
N LYS A 472 -2.43 -25.41 20.93
CA LYS A 472 -3.19 -25.01 19.73
C LYS A 472 -2.56 -25.45 18.40
N LEU A 473 -1.27 -25.76 18.43
CA LEU A 473 -0.51 -26.12 17.22
C LEU A 473 0.06 -27.54 17.32
N ALA A 474 0.23 -28.16 16.15
CA ALA A 474 0.99 -29.41 16.08
C ALA A 474 2.44 -29.19 16.58
N LYS A 475 3.01 -30.19 17.24
CA LYS A 475 4.31 -30.12 17.94
C LYS A 475 5.46 -29.56 17.08
N PHE A 476 5.46 -29.84 15.76
CA PHE A 476 6.50 -29.37 14.84
C PHE A 476 6.36 -27.88 14.52
N LYS A 477 5.15 -27.30 14.62
CA LYS A 477 4.86 -25.89 14.38
C LYS A 477 5.18 -24.98 15.57
N VAL A 478 5.29 -25.55 16.78
CA VAL A 478 5.56 -24.80 18.01
C VAL A 478 6.95 -24.16 17.93
N PRO A 479 7.11 -22.85 18.18
CA PRO A 479 8.40 -22.19 18.19
C PRO A 479 9.39 -22.91 19.11
N LYS A 480 10.59 -23.16 18.59
CA LYS A 480 11.68 -23.77 19.35
C LYS A 480 12.54 -22.74 20.07
N GLU A 481 12.51 -21.53 19.55
CA GLU A 481 13.18 -20.37 20.13
C GLU A 481 12.21 -19.19 20.15
N VAL A 482 12.29 -18.38 21.21
CA VAL A 482 11.57 -17.12 21.38
C VAL A 482 12.57 -16.05 21.77
N GLU A 483 12.60 -14.95 21.02
CA GLU A 483 13.42 -13.78 21.28
C GLU A 483 12.53 -12.55 21.48
N PHE A 484 12.71 -11.86 22.62
CA PHE A 484 12.04 -10.59 22.87
C PHE A 484 12.86 -9.45 22.29
N ILE A 485 12.21 -8.56 21.56
CA ILE A 485 12.82 -7.40 20.91
C ILE A 485 11.97 -6.15 21.13
N ASP A 486 12.59 -4.97 21.07
CA ASP A 486 11.90 -3.70 21.29
C ASP A 486 10.97 -3.33 20.13
N ALA A 487 11.35 -3.68 18.89
CA ALA A 487 10.56 -3.45 17.69
C ALA A 487 10.93 -4.44 16.57
N LEU A 488 9.95 -4.82 15.76
CA LEU A 488 10.20 -5.60 14.54
C LEU A 488 10.89 -4.74 13.47
N PRO A 489 11.92 -5.26 12.76
CA PRO A 489 12.52 -4.55 11.65
C PRO A 489 11.51 -4.43 10.50
N ARG A 490 11.36 -3.21 10.00
CA ARG A 490 10.39 -2.91 8.94
C ARG A 490 11.05 -2.22 7.76
N ASN A 491 10.56 -2.49 6.58
CA ASN A 491 10.92 -1.71 5.41
C ASN A 491 10.30 -0.30 5.51
N PRO A 492 10.73 0.63 4.65
CA PRO A 492 10.18 1.99 4.65
C PRO A 492 8.66 2.08 4.41
N SER A 493 8.04 1.06 3.83
CA SER A 493 6.57 0.99 3.68
C SER A 493 5.84 0.41 4.91
N GLY A 494 6.59 0.06 5.97
CA GLY A 494 6.04 -0.45 7.22
C GLY A 494 5.95 -1.98 7.33
N LYS A 495 6.31 -2.72 6.26
CA LYS A 495 6.25 -4.19 6.21
C LYS A 495 7.41 -4.83 6.97
N VAL A 496 7.13 -5.86 7.75
CA VAL A 496 8.15 -6.62 8.51
C VAL A 496 9.18 -7.25 7.57
N LEU A 497 10.46 -7.06 7.90
CA LEU A 497 11.60 -7.58 7.16
C LEU A 497 12.06 -8.93 7.76
N LYS A 498 11.31 -10.01 7.49
CA LYS A 498 11.64 -11.37 7.96
C LYS A 498 13.06 -11.81 7.59
N ARG A 499 13.61 -11.31 6.45
CA ARG A 499 15.00 -11.58 6.07
C ARG A 499 15.99 -11.07 7.14
N GLN A 500 15.81 -9.86 7.65
CA GLN A 500 16.69 -9.32 8.70
C GLN A 500 16.59 -10.11 10.01
N LEU A 501 15.39 -10.60 10.34
CA LEU A 501 15.21 -11.48 11.50
C LEU A 501 15.95 -12.81 11.34
N ARG A 502 15.98 -13.39 10.11
CA ARG A 502 16.78 -14.59 9.82
C ARG A 502 18.29 -14.30 9.87
N GLU A 503 18.73 -13.13 9.41
CA GLU A 503 20.14 -12.71 9.42
C GLU A 503 20.64 -12.43 10.84
N ARG A 504 19.79 -11.86 11.71
CA ARG A 504 20.09 -11.61 13.12
C ARG A 504 20.48 -12.90 13.85
N HIS A 505 19.78 -13.99 13.59
CA HIS A 505 20.13 -15.30 14.16
C HIS A 505 21.52 -15.80 13.74
N LYS A 506 21.97 -15.51 12.52
CA LYS A 506 23.30 -15.91 12.01
C LYS A 506 24.45 -15.19 12.73
N GLY A 507 24.22 -13.98 13.24
CA GLY A 507 25.20 -13.20 14.01
C GLY A 507 25.42 -13.71 15.43
N ASP A 508 24.45 -14.45 15.98
CA ASP A 508 24.51 -15.01 17.36
C ASP A 508 25.10 -16.43 17.40
N THR A 509 25.48 -17.00 16.27
CA THR A 509 26.13 -18.33 16.23
C THR A 509 27.63 -18.17 16.45
N PRO A 510 28.23 -18.65 17.56
CA PRO A 510 29.69 -18.69 17.71
C PRO A 510 30.30 -19.55 16.57
N LEU A 511 31.34 -19.04 15.96
CA LEU A 511 32.17 -19.75 14.98
C LEU A 511 32.78 -21.01 15.60
#